data_220a687ebc89c0b27a3b3f6ee01e7d8d
#
_entry.id   220a687ebc89c0b27a3b3f6ee01e7d8d
#
_cell.length_a   1.000
_cell.length_b   1.000
_cell.length_c   1.000
_cell.angle_alpha   90.00
_cell.angle_beta   90.00
_cell.angle_gamma   90.00
#
_symmetry.space_group_name_H-M   'P 1'
#
loop_
_entity.id
_entity.type
_entity.pdbx_description
1 polymer ?
#
loop_
_entity_poly.entity_id
_entity_poly.type
_entity_poly.pdbx_seq_one_letter_code
_entity_poly.pdbx_strand_id
1 'polypeptide(L)'
;MNGIQIQGVTKRYGGKQGTLALQQLDVDIAPGEFIAVVGPSGCGKSTLMRLIAGLHPVSSGSITVEGKTVNGPVTDLGIVFQSPVLLDWRNTLDNVLFQADIRGLPVKAYRERALALLQQVGLQDFANSFPHELSGGMRQRASIARALLHDPPLLLMDEPFGALDALTREQMRLDLEQLWLATKKTVVFITHSVDEAVLLADRVLVMGPRPGKVVRELRIDLPRVRGLDAKRDQRFFDCCAEINEIFFSQGVLRRAGDTPTLSRRTS
;
A
#
# COMPACT_ATOMS: atom_id res chain seq x y z
N MET A 1 -15.26 15.84 -2.96
CA MET A 1 -14.04 15.26 -2.36
C MET A 1 -12.95 15.34 -3.42
N ASN A 2 -11.77 15.77 -3.02
CA ASN A 2 -10.69 16.07 -3.99
C ASN A 2 -9.56 15.06 -3.77
N GLY A 3 -9.65 13.84 -3.99
CA GLY A 3 -8.61 12.78 -3.95
C GLY A 3 -7.20 13.19 -3.52
N ILE A 4 -6.18 12.62 -4.16
CA ILE A 4 -4.77 12.97 -3.93
C ILE A 4 -4.21 13.56 -5.21
N GLN A 5 -3.54 14.72 -5.12
CA GLN A 5 -2.82 15.33 -6.24
C GLN A 5 -1.33 15.43 -5.88
N ILE A 6 -0.49 14.94 -6.76
CA ILE A 6 0.97 14.97 -6.67
C ILE A 6 1.48 15.74 -7.87
N GLN A 7 2.18 16.87 -7.65
CA GLN A 7 2.58 17.79 -8.71
C GLN A 7 4.08 18.09 -8.63
N GLY A 8 4.85 17.64 -9.61
CA GLY A 8 6.28 17.86 -9.74
C GLY A 8 7.11 17.39 -8.54
N VAL A 9 6.64 16.38 -7.82
CA VAL A 9 7.22 15.97 -6.55
C VAL A 9 8.58 15.33 -6.74
N THR A 10 9.56 15.87 -6.03
CA THR A 10 10.91 15.32 -5.92
C THR A 10 11.25 15.08 -4.45
N LYS A 11 11.95 13.98 -4.17
CA LYS A 11 12.47 13.67 -2.84
C LYS A 11 13.95 13.33 -2.87
N ARG A 12 14.73 14.09 -2.13
CA ARG A 12 16.16 13.86 -1.90
C ARG A 12 16.43 13.72 -0.40
N TYR A 13 17.21 12.74 -0.01
CA TYR A 13 17.67 12.53 1.36
C TYR A 13 19.15 12.96 1.49
N GLY A 14 19.54 13.55 2.62
CA GLY A 14 20.93 13.94 2.87
C GLY A 14 21.36 15.25 2.21
N GLY A 15 20.43 16.21 2.01
CA GLY A 15 20.73 17.53 1.46
C GLY A 15 21.03 17.55 -0.04
N LYS A 16 21.66 18.62 -0.56
CA LYS A 16 21.86 18.85 -2.01
C LYS A 16 22.66 17.76 -2.72
N GLN A 17 23.64 17.15 -2.04
CA GLN A 17 24.47 16.06 -2.57
C GLN A 17 23.96 14.66 -2.21
N GLY A 18 22.84 14.56 -1.49
CA GLY A 18 22.29 13.32 -1.01
C GLY A 18 21.57 12.51 -2.10
N THR A 19 21.04 11.35 -1.70
CA THR A 19 20.40 10.40 -2.60
C THR A 19 19.06 10.89 -3.12
N LEU A 20 18.90 11.01 -4.43
CA LEU A 20 17.62 11.27 -5.08
C LEU A 20 16.77 9.97 -5.04
N ALA A 21 15.71 9.99 -4.24
CA ALA A 21 14.83 8.85 -4.07
C ALA A 21 13.68 8.86 -5.09
N LEU A 22 13.06 10.02 -5.29
CA LEU A 22 11.97 10.24 -6.24
C LEU A 22 12.28 11.44 -7.13
N GLN A 23 11.95 11.33 -8.41
CA GLN A 23 12.21 12.36 -9.41
C GLN A 23 10.93 12.70 -10.16
N GLN A 24 10.45 13.95 -9.95
CA GLN A 24 9.40 14.59 -10.72
C GLN A 24 8.17 13.68 -10.94
N LEU A 25 7.47 13.42 -9.83
CA LEU A 25 6.23 12.65 -9.87
C LEU A 25 5.05 13.59 -10.08
N ASP A 26 4.21 13.23 -11.06
CA ASP A 26 2.94 13.87 -11.36
C ASP A 26 1.89 12.77 -11.39
N VAL A 27 0.94 12.76 -10.44
CA VAL A 27 -0.11 11.73 -10.32
C VAL A 27 -1.34 12.35 -9.69
N ASP A 28 -2.49 12.11 -10.29
CA ASP A 28 -3.80 12.42 -9.71
C ASP A 28 -4.52 11.12 -9.35
N ILE A 29 -5.01 10.99 -8.11
CA ILE A 29 -5.77 9.84 -7.63
C ILE A 29 -7.17 10.31 -7.26
N ALA A 30 -8.16 9.74 -7.93
CA ALA A 30 -9.56 10.11 -7.71
C ALA A 30 -10.08 9.62 -6.34
N PRO A 31 -11.06 10.31 -5.73
CA PRO A 31 -11.74 9.81 -4.54
C PRO A 31 -12.37 8.44 -4.81
N GLY A 32 -12.16 7.51 -3.87
CA GLY A 32 -12.68 6.14 -3.98
C GLY A 32 -11.92 5.23 -4.96
N GLU A 33 -10.86 5.72 -5.60
CA GLU A 33 -10.02 4.91 -6.50
C GLU A 33 -9.11 3.96 -5.69
N PHE A 34 -9.01 2.73 -6.16
CA PHE A 34 -7.99 1.79 -5.69
C PHE A 34 -6.80 1.84 -6.63
N ILE A 35 -5.70 2.43 -6.21
CA ILE A 35 -4.48 2.51 -7.01
C ILE A 35 -3.39 1.61 -6.42
N ALA A 36 -2.73 0.83 -7.28
CA ALA A 36 -1.56 0.06 -6.89
C ALA A 36 -0.27 0.71 -7.41
N VAL A 37 0.79 0.62 -6.63
CA VAL A 37 2.14 1.09 -6.99
C VAL A 37 3.07 -0.12 -7.00
N VAL A 38 3.58 -0.47 -8.19
CA VAL A 38 4.52 -1.58 -8.37
C VAL A 38 5.88 -1.07 -8.87
N GLY A 39 6.92 -1.82 -8.58
CA GLY A 39 8.28 -1.45 -9.02
C GLY A 39 9.35 -2.19 -8.24
N PRO A 40 10.63 -2.10 -8.67
CA PRO A 40 11.74 -2.81 -8.04
C PRO A 40 11.96 -2.35 -6.60
N SER A 41 12.64 -3.20 -5.82
CA SER A 41 13.02 -2.85 -4.45
C SER A 41 13.91 -1.58 -4.44
N GLY A 42 13.63 -0.68 -3.51
CA GLY A 42 14.39 0.56 -3.37
C GLY A 42 14.10 1.64 -4.41
N CYS A 43 13.11 1.49 -5.31
CA CYS A 43 12.74 2.53 -6.27
C CYS A 43 11.98 3.73 -5.66
N GLY A 44 11.58 3.67 -4.38
CA GLY A 44 10.96 4.81 -3.70
C GLY A 44 9.46 4.67 -3.42
N LYS A 45 8.83 3.50 -3.58
CA LYS A 45 7.40 3.27 -3.30
C LYS A 45 7.02 3.67 -1.86
N SER A 46 7.71 3.14 -0.86
CA SER A 46 7.47 3.50 0.54
C SER A 46 7.81 4.97 0.84
N THR A 47 8.75 5.57 0.08
CA THR A 47 9.00 7.02 0.16
C THR A 47 7.78 7.79 -0.31
N LEU A 48 7.20 7.43 -1.46
CA LEU A 48 5.99 8.06 -1.97
C LEU A 48 4.85 8.00 -0.94
N MET A 49 4.59 6.83 -0.36
CA MET A 49 3.57 6.69 0.69
C MET A 49 3.84 7.61 1.89
N ARG A 50 5.10 7.68 2.36
CA ARG A 50 5.46 8.55 3.49
C ARG A 50 5.31 10.03 3.18
N LEU A 51 5.51 10.44 1.92
CA LEU A 51 5.25 11.81 1.47
C LEU A 51 3.75 12.11 1.45
N ILE A 52 2.91 11.21 0.93
CA ILE A 52 1.44 11.35 0.94
C ILE A 52 0.92 11.42 2.38
N ALA A 53 1.47 10.60 3.28
CA ALA A 53 1.12 10.62 4.70
C ALA A 53 1.65 11.87 5.46
N GLY A 54 2.49 12.68 4.82
CA GLY A 54 3.11 13.85 5.47
C GLY A 54 4.16 13.49 6.53
N LEU A 55 4.62 12.23 6.56
CA LEU A 55 5.67 11.78 7.48
C LEU A 55 7.06 12.28 7.09
N HIS A 56 7.23 12.66 5.84
CA HIS A 56 8.43 13.33 5.33
C HIS A 56 8.03 14.51 4.46
N PRO A 57 8.76 15.63 4.52
CA PRO A 57 8.52 16.74 3.60
C PRO A 57 9.02 16.39 2.19
N VAL A 58 8.38 16.95 1.16
CA VAL A 58 8.87 16.94 -0.21
C VAL A 58 10.14 17.81 -0.32
N SER A 59 11.02 17.53 -1.29
CA SER A 59 12.17 18.41 -1.59
C SER A 59 11.79 19.50 -2.60
N SER A 60 10.85 19.21 -3.51
CA SER A 60 10.22 20.17 -4.42
C SER A 60 8.87 19.62 -4.87
N GLY A 61 8.05 20.46 -5.48
CA GLY A 61 6.68 20.13 -5.85
C GLY A 61 5.72 20.20 -4.67
N SER A 62 4.51 19.68 -4.84
CA SER A 62 3.48 19.70 -3.81
C SER A 62 2.64 18.43 -3.83
N ILE A 63 2.10 18.07 -2.68
CA ILE A 63 1.09 17.02 -2.52
C ILE A 63 -0.12 17.64 -1.85
N THR A 64 -1.31 17.38 -2.39
CA THR A 64 -2.57 17.68 -1.72
C THR A 64 -3.35 16.41 -1.45
N VAL A 65 -3.97 16.31 -0.29
CA VAL A 65 -4.86 15.22 0.11
C VAL A 65 -6.19 15.84 0.51
N GLU A 66 -7.28 15.39 -0.11
CA GLU A 66 -8.63 15.96 0.09
C GLU A 66 -8.65 17.49 -0.02
N GLY A 67 -7.90 18.06 -0.99
CA GLY A 67 -7.82 19.49 -1.26
C GLY A 67 -6.95 20.28 -0.27
N LYS A 68 -6.29 19.63 0.69
CA LYS A 68 -5.39 20.27 1.66
C LYS A 68 -3.93 19.96 1.31
N THR A 69 -3.08 20.98 1.24
CA THR A 69 -1.65 20.79 1.02
C THR A 69 -1.01 20.06 2.21
N VAL A 70 -0.22 19.05 1.91
CA VAL A 70 0.48 18.24 2.90
C VAL A 70 1.75 18.94 3.36
N ASN A 71 1.67 19.61 4.51
CA ASN A 71 2.80 20.31 5.15
C ASN A 71 3.27 19.62 6.45
N GLY A 72 2.68 18.50 6.81
CA GLY A 72 2.97 17.71 8.00
C GLY A 72 2.10 16.45 8.04
N PRO A 73 2.12 15.68 9.14
CA PRO A 73 1.37 14.43 9.23
C PRO A 73 -0.13 14.61 8.95
N VAL A 74 -0.63 13.84 7.98
CA VAL A 74 -2.06 13.76 7.66
C VAL A 74 -2.70 12.82 8.67
N THR A 75 -3.65 13.32 9.46
CA THR A 75 -4.24 12.54 10.55
C THR A 75 -5.49 11.76 10.14
N ASP A 76 -6.18 12.20 9.08
CA ASP A 76 -7.41 11.55 8.61
C ASP A 76 -7.11 10.51 7.51
N LEU A 77 -6.24 9.57 7.83
CA LEU A 77 -5.89 8.43 6.99
C LEU A 77 -5.57 7.20 7.84
N GLY A 78 -5.73 6.02 7.24
CA GLY A 78 -5.27 4.74 7.80
C GLY A 78 -3.95 4.34 7.14
N ILE A 79 -2.98 3.89 7.94
CA ILE A 79 -1.70 3.37 7.44
C ILE A 79 -1.55 1.92 7.87
N VAL A 80 -1.21 1.06 6.90
CA VAL A 80 -0.75 -0.31 7.12
C VAL A 80 0.69 -0.39 6.63
N PHE A 81 1.62 -0.61 7.56
CA PHE A 81 3.04 -0.75 7.25
C PHE A 81 3.37 -2.21 6.88
N GLN A 82 4.47 -2.41 6.19
CA GLN A 82 5.02 -3.72 5.86
C GLN A 82 5.25 -4.58 7.12
N SER A 83 5.75 -3.96 8.19
CA SER A 83 5.78 -4.56 9.53
C SER A 83 4.52 -4.13 10.30
N PRO A 84 3.80 -5.03 10.98
CA PRO A 84 2.51 -4.72 11.61
C PRO A 84 2.55 -3.64 12.70
N VAL A 85 3.71 -3.42 13.33
CA VAL A 85 3.95 -2.40 14.37
C VAL A 85 2.84 -2.39 15.44
N LEU A 86 2.51 -3.57 15.98
CA LEU A 86 1.60 -3.68 17.11
C LEU A 86 2.35 -3.36 18.41
N LEU A 87 1.62 -2.86 19.41
CA LEU A 87 2.13 -2.59 20.74
C LEU A 87 2.16 -3.89 21.54
N ASP A 88 3.34 -4.39 21.90
CA ASP A 88 3.53 -5.70 22.52
C ASP A 88 2.88 -5.83 23.90
N TRP A 89 2.67 -4.70 24.58
CA TRP A 89 2.02 -4.62 25.90
C TRP A 89 0.49 -4.45 25.86
N ARG A 90 -0.10 -4.43 24.66
CA ARG A 90 -1.56 -4.39 24.44
C ARG A 90 -2.01 -5.68 23.75
N ASN A 91 -3.17 -6.20 24.14
CA ASN A 91 -3.79 -7.30 23.40
C ASN A 91 -4.28 -6.83 22.01
N THR A 92 -4.81 -7.74 21.21
CA THR A 92 -5.25 -7.47 19.84
C THR A 92 -6.34 -6.40 19.78
N LEU A 93 -7.37 -6.52 20.62
CA LEU A 93 -8.46 -5.55 20.67
C LEU A 93 -7.97 -4.17 21.09
N ASP A 94 -7.12 -4.08 22.10
CA ASP A 94 -6.57 -2.82 22.59
C ASP A 94 -5.59 -2.20 21.59
N ASN A 95 -4.90 -3.01 20.78
CA ASN A 95 -4.13 -2.53 19.62
C ASN A 95 -5.03 -1.88 18.56
N VAL A 96 -6.18 -2.47 18.25
CA VAL A 96 -7.15 -1.88 17.33
C VAL A 96 -7.72 -0.59 17.91
N LEU A 97 -8.15 -0.61 19.18
CA LEU A 97 -8.72 0.54 19.89
C LEU A 97 -7.73 1.70 20.09
N PHE A 98 -6.43 1.43 19.97
CA PHE A 98 -5.39 2.45 20.13
C PHE A 98 -5.58 3.67 19.22
N GLN A 99 -6.18 3.50 18.04
CA GLN A 99 -6.51 4.63 17.16
C GLN A 99 -7.53 5.59 17.77
N ALA A 100 -8.51 5.08 18.53
CA ALA A 100 -9.44 5.93 19.24
C ALA A 100 -8.77 6.61 20.44
N ASP A 101 -7.92 5.86 21.17
CA ASP A 101 -7.19 6.35 22.35
C ASP A 101 -6.28 7.55 22.01
N ILE A 102 -5.38 7.42 21.03
CA ILE A 102 -4.45 8.51 20.66
C ILE A 102 -5.14 9.73 20.04
N ARG A 103 -6.37 9.58 19.56
CA ARG A 103 -7.19 10.67 19.00
C ARG A 103 -8.07 11.35 20.04
N GLY A 104 -8.05 10.88 21.30
CA GLY A 104 -8.92 11.38 22.36
C GLY A 104 -10.40 11.07 22.11
N LEU A 105 -10.70 10.04 21.31
CA LEU A 105 -12.08 9.61 21.04
C LEU A 105 -12.58 8.69 22.16
N PRO A 106 -13.90 8.61 22.38
CA PRO A 106 -14.45 7.77 23.46
C PRO A 106 -14.26 6.28 23.12
N VAL A 107 -13.18 5.67 23.63
CA VAL A 107 -12.77 4.28 23.34
C VAL A 107 -13.92 3.28 23.50
N LYS A 108 -14.78 3.47 24.51
CA LYS A 108 -15.96 2.60 24.74
C LYS A 108 -16.93 2.58 23.56
N ALA A 109 -17.12 3.72 22.88
CA ALA A 109 -18.00 3.81 21.71
C ALA A 109 -17.43 3.09 20.47
N TYR A 110 -16.12 2.91 20.40
CA TYR A 110 -15.45 2.22 19.30
C TYR A 110 -15.29 0.70 19.53
N ARG A 111 -15.63 0.19 20.72
CA ARG A 111 -15.41 -1.21 21.07
C ARG A 111 -16.18 -2.19 20.17
N GLU A 112 -17.45 -1.92 19.92
CA GLU A 112 -18.27 -2.76 19.04
C GLU A 112 -17.72 -2.77 17.60
N ARG A 113 -17.34 -1.60 17.09
CA ARG A 113 -16.71 -1.47 15.78
C ARG A 113 -15.38 -2.21 15.72
N ALA A 114 -14.55 -2.15 16.75
CA ALA A 114 -13.28 -2.87 16.81
C ALA A 114 -13.49 -4.39 16.77
N LEU A 115 -14.49 -4.89 17.51
CA LEU A 115 -14.84 -6.32 17.48
C LEU A 115 -15.37 -6.74 16.11
N ALA A 116 -16.24 -5.94 15.48
CA ALA A 116 -16.72 -6.20 14.13
C ALA A 116 -15.57 -6.23 13.10
N LEU A 117 -14.60 -5.30 13.18
CA LEU A 117 -13.41 -5.31 12.35
C LEU A 117 -12.54 -6.55 12.58
N LEU A 118 -12.34 -6.95 13.85
CA LEU A 118 -11.63 -8.19 14.17
C LEU A 118 -12.33 -9.43 13.60
N GLN A 119 -13.66 -9.46 13.62
CA GLN A 119 -14.45 -10.53 12.99
C GLN A 119 -14.26 -10.55 11.46
N GLN A 120 -14.30 -9.38 10.82
CA GLN A 120 -14.09 -9.26 9.36
C GLN A 120 -12.71 -9.79 8.92
N VAL A 121 -11.68 -9.57 9.75
CA VAL A 121 -10.33 -10.09 9.46
C VAL A 121 -10.06 -11.47 10.07
N GLY A 122 -11.09 -12.17 10.59
CA GLY A 122 -10.99 -13.52 11.15
C GLY A 122 -10.14 -13.61 12.42
N LEU A 123 -10.22 -12.61 13.30
CA LEU A 123 -9.47 -12.52 14.56
C LEU A 123 -10.36 -12.38 15.80
N GLN A 124 -11.68 -12.67 15.68
CA GLN A 124 -12.62 -12.55 16.80
C GLN A 124 -12.20 -13.36 18.03
N ASP A 125 -11.69 -14.59 17.83
CA ASP A 125 -11.28 -15.50 18.90
C ASP A 125 -9.93 -15.11 19.53
N PHE A 126 -9.19 -14.21 18.89
CA PHE A 126 -7.87 -13.72 19.29
C PHE A 126 -7.89 -12.27 19.81
N ALA A 127 -9.09 -11.74 20.12
CA ALA A 127 -9.25 -10.36 20.59
C ALA A 127 -8.44 -10.06 21.88
N ASN A 128 -8.30 -11.04 22.74
CA ASN A 128 -7.56 -10.92 24.01
C ASN A 128 -6.09 -11.39 23.93
N SER A 129 -5.66 -11.97 22.80
CA SER A 129 -4.29 -12.43 22.61
C SER A 129 -3.32 -11.27 22.39
N PHE A 130 -2.10 -11.42 22.90
CA PHE A 130 -1.02 -10.44 22.71
C PHE A 130 -0.28 -10.67 21.38
N PRO A 131 0.44 -9.67 20.84
CA PRO A 131 1.14 -9.78 19.56
C PRO A 131 2.10 -10.98 19.47
N HIS A 132 2.77 -11.36 20.54
CA HIS A 132 3.70 -12.50 20.58
C HIS A 132 2.97 -13.86 20.49
N GLU A 133 1.68 -13.92 20.77
CA GLU A 133 0.85 -15.13 20.65
C GLU A 133 0.24 -15.27 19.24
N LEU A 134 0.40 -14.25 18.36
CA LEU A 134 -0.15 -14.22 17.02
C LEU A 134 0.88 -14.64 15.97
N SER A 135 0.44 -15.31 14.92
CA SER A 135 1.26 -15.52 13.72
C SER A 135 1.56 -14.17 13.02
N GLY A 136 2.55 -14.14 12.12
CA GLY A 136 2.86 -12.95 11.33
C GLY A 136 1.64 -12.43 10.55
N GLY A 137 0.87 -13.35 9.94
CA GLY A 137 -0.35 -13.03 9.23
C GLY A 137 -1.46 -12.49 10.13
N MET A 138 -1.63 -13.04 11.33
CA MET A 138 -2.61 -12.55 12.31
C MET A 138 -2.25 -11.13 12.77
N ARG A 139 -0.97 -10.85 13.03
CA ARG A 139 -0.51 -9.49 13.36
C ARG A 139 -0.80 -8.50 12.23
N GLN A 140 -0.58 -8.92 10.98
CA GLN A 140 -0.86 -8.06 9.81
C GLN A 140 -2.37 -7.77 9.69
N ARG A 141 -3.24 -8.77 9.87
CA ARG A 141 -4.69 -8.60 9.90
C ARG A 141 -5.16 -7.66 11.02
N ALA A 142 -4.58 -7.77 12.21
CA ALA A 142 -4.85 -6.85 13.31
C ALA A 142 -4.42 -5.41 12.97
N SER A 143 -3.30 -5.22 12.27
CA SER A 143 -2.86 -3.89 11.83
C SER A 143 -3.81 -3.26 10.78
N ILE A 144 -4.41 -4.07 9.91
CA ILE A 144 -5.45 -3.62 8.96
C ILE A 144 -6.71 -3.19 9.72
N ALA A 145 -7.20 -4.02 10.68
CA ALA A 145 -8.34 -3.66 11.51
C ALA A 145 -8.10 -2.34 12.28
N ARG A 146 -6.89 -2.17 12.83
CA ARG A 146 -6.47 -0.93 13.49
C ARG A 146 -6.54 0.29 12.57
N ALA A 147 -6.04 0.16 11.34
CA ALA A 147 -6.05 1.26 10.37
C ALA A 147 -7.47 1.69 9.96
N LEU A 148 -8.44 0.79 10.06
CA LEU A 148 -9.83 1.01 9.67
C LEU A 148 -10.73 1.53 10.81
N LEU A 149 -10.27 1.51 12.06
CA LEU A 149 -11.13 1.76 13.21
C LEU A 149 -11.85 3.12 13.16
N HIS A 150 -11.14 4.17 12.81
CA HIS A 150 -11.68 5.54 12.78
C HIS A 150 -12.34 5.94 11.45
N ASP A 151 -12.58 4.95 10.57
CA ASP A 151 -13.22 5.11 9.26
C ASP A 151 -12.55 6.13 8.32
N PRO A 152 -11.24 6.05 8.11
CA PRO A 152 -10.53 7.03 7.31
C PRO A 152 -11.00 7.01 5.85
N PRO A 153 -11.05 8.15 5.15
CA PRO A 153 -11.38 8.21 3.72
C PRO A 153 -10.25 7.68 2.83
N LEU A 154 -9.02 7.69 3.34
CA LEU A 154 -7.79 7.27 2.65
C LEU A 154 -7.08 6.15 3.41
N LEU A 155 -6.71 5.10 2.68
CA LEU A 155 -5.87 4.01 3.17
C LEU A 155 -4.56 3.96 2.40
N LEU A 156 -3.46 3.97 3.13
CA LEU A 156 -2.11 3.78 2.60
C LEU A 156 -1.58 2.43 3.08
N MET A 157 -1.21 1.54 2.16
CA MET A 157 -0.76 0.20 2.49
C MET A 157 0.60 -0.09 1.85
N ASP A 158 1.61 -0.38 2.66
CA ASP A 158 2.97 -0.69 2.21
C ASP A 158 3.23 -2.19 2.34
N GLU A 159 3.17 -2.92 1.24
CA GLU A 159 3.38 -4.37 1.14
C GLU A 159 2.61 -5.18 2.22
N PRO A 160 1.28 -4.96 2.38
CA PRO A 160 0.54 -5.49 3.53
C PRO A 160 0.45 -7.02 3.54
N PHE A 161 0.76 -7.68 2.44
CA PHE A 161 0.68 -9.15 2.32
C PHE A 161 2.06 -9.81 2.25
N GLY A 162 3.15 -9.06 2.32
CA GLY A 162 4.51 -9.56 2.12
C GLY A 162 4.94 -10.67 3.09
N ALA A 163 4.45 -10.65 4.34
CA ALA A 163 4.77 -11.63 5.38
C ALA A 163 3.79 -12.83 5.45
N LEU A 164 2.82 -12.92 4.52
CA LEU A 164 1.80 -13.96 4.53
C LEU A 164 2.21 -15.17 3.68
N ASP A 165 1.80 -16.36 4.10
CA ASP A 165 1.80 -17.55 3.24
C ASP A 165 0.81 -17.39 2.07
N ALA A 166 0.93 -18.24 1.05
CA ALA A 166 0.20 -18.08 -0.20
C ALA A 166 -1.33 -18.15 -0.03
N LEU A 167 -1.84 -19.05 0.81
CA LEU A 167 -3.29 -19.19 1.01
C LEU A 167 -3.86 -18.04 1.84
N THR A 168 -3.20 -17.68 2.92
CA THR A 168 -3.58 -16.52 3.74
C THR A 168 -3.52 -15.23 2.93
N ARG A 169 -2.52 -15.06 2.07
CA ARG A 169 -2.38 -13.90 1.17
C ARG A 169 -3.55 -13.81 0.20
N GLU A 170 -3.92 -14.92 -0.42
CA GLU A 170 -5.05 -14.96 -1.36
C GLU A 170 -6.37 -14.62 -0.64
N GLN A 171 -6.61 -15.18 0.55
CA GLN A 171 -7.79 -14.86 1.34
C GLN A 171 -7.82 -13.37 1.71
N MET A 172 -6.72 -12.82 2.19
CA MET A 172 -6.62 -11.40 2.55
C MET A 172 -6.85 -10.47 1.35
N ARG A 173 -6.41 -10.87 0.15
CA ARG A 173 -6.68 -10.13 -1.07
C ARG A 173 -8.19 -10.07 -1.36
N LEU A 174 -8.88 -11.20 -1.23
CA LEU A 174 -10.34 -11.28 -1.41
C LEU A 174 -11.06 -10.42 -0.36
N ASP A 175 -10.66 -10.53 0.89
CA ASP A 175 -11.25 -9.77 2.00
C ASP A 175 -11.05 -8.25 1.81
N LEU A 176 -9.86 -7.83 1.36
CA LEU A 176 -9.57 -6.42 1.08
C LEU A 176 -10.41 -5.90 -0.10
N GLU A 177 -10.60 -6.70 -1.16
CA GLU A 177 -11.46 -6.33 -2.27
C GLU A 177 -12.91 -6.14 -1.80
N GLN A 178 -13.45 -7.08 -1.01
CA GLN A 178 -14.81 -6.98 -0.45
C GLN A 178 -14.96 -5.73 0.43
N LEU A 179 -14.01 -5.49 1.31
CA LEU A 179 -14.00 -4.30 2.15
C LEU A 179 -14.01 -3.01 1.31
N TRP A 180 -13.18 -2.94 0.29
CA TRP A 180 -13.12 -1.78 -0.60
C TRP A 180 -14.40 -1.59 -1.38
N LEU A 181 -15.00 -2.67 -1.90
CA LEU A 181 -16.28 -2.62 -2.61
C LEU A 181 -17.42 -2.06 -1.73
N ALA A 182 -17.42 -2.43 -0.46
CA ALA A 182 -18.42 -1.98 0.51
C ALA A 182 -18.23 -0.50 0.93
N THR A 183 -16.99 0.00 0.94
CA THR A 183 -16.67 1.32 1.54
C THR A 183 -16.27 2.37 0.51
N LYS A 184 -15.78 1.95 -0.66
CA LYS A 184 -15.27 2.83 -1.73
C LYS A 184 -14.27 3.88 -1.24
N LYS A 185 -13.40 3.49 -0.31
CA LYS A 185 -12.32 4.35 0.18
C LYS A 185 -11.25 4.53 -0.89
N THR A 186 -10.57 5.66 -0.86
CA THR A 186 -9.35 5.86 -1.66
C THR A 186 -8.24 4.97 -1.09
N VAL A 187 -7.60 4.15 -1.92
CA VAL A 187 -6.54 3.23 -1.50
C VAL A 187 -5.29 3.44 -2.34
N VAL A 188 -4.16 3.63 -1.67
CA VAL A 188 -2.83 3.55 -2.27
C VAL A 188 -2.15 2.28 -1.75
N PHE A 189 -2.01 1.30 -2.60
CA PHE A 189 -1.53 -0.04 -2.29
C PHE A 189 -0.16 -0.29 -2.91
N ILE A 190 0.87 -0.40 -2.09
CA ILE A 190 2.22 -0.71 -2.54
C ILE A 190 2.43 -2.22 -2.46
N THR A 191 2.89 -2.80 -3.56
CA THR A 191 3.25 -4.21 -3.61
C THR A 191 4.40 -4.45 -4.60
N HIS A 192 5.10 -5.55 -4.43
CA HIS A 192 6.03 -6.08 -5.41
C HIS A 192 5.40 -7.19 -6.29
N SER A 193 4.16 -7.59 -6.00
CA SER A 193 3.41 -8.59 -6.76
C SER A 193 2.57 -7.92 -7.84
N VAL A 194 2.87 -8.22 -9.10
CA VAL A 194 2.11 -7.74 -10.25
C VAL A 194 0.68 -8.28 -10.20
N ASP A 195 0.51 -9.55 -9.82
CA ASP A 195 -0.79 -10.20 -9.69
C ASP A 195 -1.70 -9.49 -8.68
N GLU A 196 -1.16 -9.16 -7.49
CA GLU A 196 -1.91 -8.41 -6.48
C GLU A 196 -2.37 -7.05 -7.01
N ALA A 197 -1.46 -6.34 -7.69
CA ALA A 197 -1.75 -5.02 -8.24
C ALA A 197 -2.88 -5.09 -9.29
N VAL A 198 -2.81 -6.03 -10.24
CA VAL A 198 -3.82 -6.19 -11.30
C VAL A 198 -5.15 -6.67 -10.73
N LEU A 199 -5.15 -7.55 -9.73
CA LEU A 199 -6.37 -8.08 -9.13
C LEU A 199 -7.08 -7.07 -8.21
N LEU A 200 -6.36 -6.14 -7.59
CA LEU A 200 -6.96 -5.21 -6.62
C LEU A 200 -7.21 -3.81 -7.19
N ALA A 201 -6.36 -3.32 -8.07
CA ALA A 201 -6.39 -1.92 -8.44
C ALA A 201 -7.33 -1.60 -9.62
N ASP A 202 -7.86 -0.38 -9.63
CA ASP A 202 -8.49 0.21 -10.81
C ASP A 202 -7.43 0.75 -11.76
N ARG A 203 -6.27 1.17 -11.20
CA ARG A 203 -5.12 1.66 -11.94
C ARG A 203 -3.81 1.24 -11.26
N VAL A 204 -2.81 0.88 -12.06
CA VAL A 204 -1.47 0.49 -11.60
C VAL A 204 -0.46 1.53 -12.04
N LEU A 205 0.28 2.08 -11.09
CA LEU A 205 1.45 2.91 -11.34
C LEU A 205 2.70 2.02 -11.36
N VAL A 206 3.35 1.93 -12.49
CA VAL A 206 4.62 1.21 -12.64
C VAL A 206 5.77 2.17 -12.42
N MET A 207 6.56 1.93 -11.36
CA MET A 207 7.74 2.73 -11.04
C MET A 207 9.00 2.09 -11.60
N GLY A 208 9.82 2.91 -12.26
CA GLY A 208 11.17 2.55 -12.71
C GLY A 208 12.18 2.47 -11.56
N PRO A 209 13.42 2.01 -11.86
CA PRO A 209 14.51 1.95 -10.88
C PRO A 209 14.89 3.35 -10.38
N ARG A 210 15.74 3.40 -9.33
CA ARG A 210 16.18 4.66 -8.70
C ARG A 210 16.95 5.57 -9.68
N PRO A 211 16.66 6.90 -9.70
CA PRO A 211 15.62 7.59 -8.93
C PRO A 211 14.21 7.21 -9.39
N GLY A 212 13.32 6.94 -8.42
CA GLY A 212 11.97 6.49 -8.71
C GLY A 212 11.17 7.53 -9.48
N LYS A 213 10.57 7.10 -10.57
CA LYS A 213 9.62 7.85 -11.39
C LYS A 213 8.52 6.92 -11.87
N VAL A 214 7.33 7.43 -12.10
CA VAL A 214 6.27 6.68 -12.79
C VAL A 214 6.66 6.57 -14.26
N VAL A 215 6.86 5.35 -14.73
CA VAL A 215 7.24 5.07 -16.14
C VAL A 215 6.03 4.68 -16.96
N ARG A 216 4.98 4.19 -16.33
CA ARG A 216 3.71 3.82 -16.97
C ARG A 216 2.57 3.85 -15.96
N GLU A 217 1.40 4.25 -16.41
CA GLU A 217 0.11 4.09 -15.74
C GLU A 217 -0.74 3.14 -16.57
N LEU A 218 -1.25 2.08 -15.96
CA LEU A 218 -2.16 1.13 -16.59
C LEU A 218 -3.52 1.20 -15.92
N ARG A 219 -4.57 1.42 -16.70
CA ARG A 219 -5.95 1.23 -16.25
C ARG A 219 -6.29 -0.26 -16.36
N ILE A 220 -6.89 -0.81 -15.32
CA ILE A 220 -7.22 -2.24 -15.25
C ILE A 220 -8.70 -2.43 -15.58
N ASP A 221 -8.97 -2.89 -16.79
CA ASP A 221 -10.32 -3.17 -17.29
C ASP A 221 -10.72 -4.63 -17.02
N LEU A 222 -10.66 -5.02 -15.74
CA LEU A 222 -11.16 -6.30 -15.26
C LEU A 222 -12.45 -6.07 -14.47
N PRO A 223 -13.53 -6.84 -14.73
CA PRO A 223 -14.77 -6.73 -13.97
C PRO A 223 -14.56 -6.98 -12.48
N ARG A 224 -15.31 -6.31 -11.65
CA ARG A 224 -15.46 -6.61 -10.22
C ARG A 224 -16.65 -7.58 -10.07
N VAL A 225 -16.63 -8.57 -9.20
CA VAL A 225 -15.65 -8.95 -8.18
C VAL A 225 -14.51 -9.75 -8.82
N ARG A 226 -13.25 -9.52 -8.40
CA ARG A 226 -12.09 -10.24 -8.94
C ARG A 226 -11.69 -11.41 -8.02
N GLY A 227 -12.54 -12.44 -8.03
CA GLY A 227 -12.27 -13.70 -7.33
C GLY A 227 -11.10 -14.48 -7.93
N LEU A 228 -10.95 -15.75 -7.53
CA LEU A 228 -9.91 -16.65 -8.06
C LEU A 228 -9.99 -16.82 -9.58
N ASP A 229 -11.21 -16.81 -10.13
CA ASP A 229 -11.44 -16.99 -11.56
C ASP A 229 -10.96 -15.79 -12.40
N ALA A 230 -10.81 -14.61 -11.82
CA ALA A 230 -10.25 -13.45 -12.53
C ALA A 230 -8.84 -13.70 -13.06
N LYS A 231 -8.08 -14.60 -12.43
CA LYS A 231 -6.75 -15.04 -12.93
C LYS A 231 -6.81 -15.83 -14.23
N ARG A 232 -8.00 -16.31 -14.65
CA ARG A 232 -8.20 -17.02 -15.93
C ARG A 232 -8.62 -16.09 -17.07
N ASP A 233 -8.91 -14.84 -16.78
CA ASP A 233 -9.30 -13.85 -17.77
C ASP A 233 -8.07 -13.41 -18.60
N GLN A 234 -8.22 -13.36 -19.93
CA GLN A 234 -7.13 -12.95 -20.82
C GLN A 234 -6.61 -11.55 -20.49
N ARG A 235 -7.49 -10.63 -20.10
CA ARG A 235 -7.12 -9.26 -19.71
C ARG A 235 -6.20 -9.23 -18.49
N PHE A 236 -6.33 -10.17 -17.56
CA PHE A 236 -5.40 -10.32 -16.44
C PHE A 236 -4.00 -10.65 -16.94
N PHE A 237 -3.89 -11.65 -17.83
CA PHE A 237 -2.59 -12.03 -18.41
C PHE A 237 -1.98 -10.90 -19.22
N ASP A 238 -2.77 -10.20 -20.02
CA ASP A 238 -2.30 -9.08 -20.85
C ASP A 238 -1.75 -7.94 -19.98
N CYS A 239 -2.45 -7.55 -18.90
CA CYS A 239 -1.96 -6.54 -17.95
C CYS A 239 -0.66 -6.98 -17.26
N CYS A 240 -0.61 -8.22 -16.77
CA CYS A 240 0.60 -8.75 -16.13
C CYS A 240 1.78 -8.80 -17.11
N ALA A 241 1.54 -9.21 -18.35
CA ALA A 241 2.54 -9.25 -19.42
C ALA A 241 3.06 -7.84 -19.74
N GLU A 242 2.17 -6.83 -19.89
CA GLU A 242 2.58 -5.44 -20.15
C GLU A 242 3.48 -4.91 -19.02
N ILE A 243 3.10 -5.13 -17.73
CA ILE A 243 3.92 -4.70 -16.60
C ILE A 243 5.29 -5.40 -16.60
N ASN A 244 5.33 -6.70 -16.87
CA ASN A 244 6.58 -7.46 -16.91
C ASN A 244 7.48 -7.01 -18.07
N GLU A 245 6.93 -6.70 -19.26
CA GLU A 245 7.68 -6.15 -20.38
C GLU A 245 8.32 -4.79 -20.03
N ILE A 246 7.61 -3.94 -19.27
CA ILE A 246 8.19 -2.70 -18.76
C ILE A 246 9.38 -3.01 -17.85
N PHE A 247 9.28 -3.99 -16.94
CA PHE A 247 10.39 -4.38 -16.08
C PHE A 247 11.57 -4.98 -16.84
N PHE A 248 11.33 -5.75 -17.91
CA PHE A 248 12.38 -6.21 -18.80
C PHE A 248 13.07 -5.03 -19.52
N SER A 249 12.30 -4.12 -20.09
CA SER A 249 12.84 -2.95 -20.80
C SER A 249 13.65 -2.01 -19.89
N GLN A 250 13.31 -1.97 -18.60
CA GLN A 250 14.04 -1.18 -17.58
C GLN A 250 15.24 -1.94 -16.97
N GLY A 251 15.53 -3.15 -17.41
CA GLY A 251 16.59 -4.00 -16.86
C GLY A 251 16.34 -4.47 -15.42
N VAL A 252 15.10 -4.39 -14.94
CA VAL A 252 14.68 -4.87 -13.61
C VAL A 252 14.56 -6.39 -13.60
N LEU A 253 14.00 -6.95 -14.67
CA LEU A 253 13.95 -8.38 -14.95
C LEU A 253 14.89 -8.74 -16.10
N ARG A 254 15.32 -9.99 -16.17
CA ARG A 254 16.13 -10.54 -17.26
C ARG A 254 15.37 -11.66 -17.94
N ARG A 255 15.49 -11.74 -19.26
CA ARG A 255 14.94 -12.88 -20.01
C ARG A 255 15.86 -14.10 -19.87
N ALA A 256 15.26 -15.30 -19.98
CA ALA A 256 16.04 -16.52 -20.03
C ALA A 256 17.01 -16.44 -21.25
N GLY A 257 18.32 -16.53 -21.00
CA GLY A 257 19.36 -16.39 -22.03
C GLY A 257 20.16 -15.09 -21.97
N ASP A 258 19.73 -14.09 -21.20
CA ASP A 258 20.53 -12.87 -20.98
C ASP A 258 21.75 -13.19 -20.09
N THR A 259 22.94 -13.09 -20.65
CA THR A 259 24.20 -13.30 -19.92
C THR A 259 24.40 -12.21 -18.88
N PRO A 260 24.77 -12.52 -17.63
CA PRO A 260 25.05 -11.50 -16.63
C PRO A 260 26.23 -10.65 -17.08
N THR A 261 26.02 -9.39 -17.40
CA THR A 261 27.12 -8.44 -17.55
C THR A 261 27.71 -8.20 -16.16
N LEU A 262 28.77 -8.93 -15.82
CA LEU A 262 29.58 -8.64 -14.66
C LEU A 262 30.16 -7.23 -14.83
N SER A 263 29.55 -6.24 -14.20
CA SER A 263 30.16 -4.93 -14.06
C SER A 263 31.47 -5.14 -13.30
N ARG A 264 32.61 -5.07 -14.01
CA ARG A 264 33.93 -4.97 -13.39
C ARG A 264 33.90 -3.74 -12.47
N ARG A 265 33.87 -4.00 -11.16
CA ARG A 265 34.30 -2.99 -10.19
C ARG A 265 35.77 -2.76 -10.47
N THR A 266 36.11 -1.68 -11.14
CA THR A 266 37.46 -1.14 -11.13
C THR A 266 37.73 -0.62 -9.74
N SER A 267 38.81 -1.14 -9.19
CA SER A 267 39.40 -0.86 -7.89
C SER A 267 39.70 0.60 -7.71
#